data_cb64efc98f6ff720960ae41529e2313d
#
_entry.id   cb64efc98f6ff720960ae41529e2313d
#
_cell.length_a   1.000
_cell.length_b   1.000
_cell.length_c   1.000
_cell.angle_alpha   90.00
_cell.angle_beta   90.00
_cell.angle_gamma   90.00
#
_symmetry.space_group_name_H-M   'P 1'
#
loop_
_entity.id
_entity.type
_entity.pdbx_description
1 polymer ?
#
loop_
_entity_poly.entity_id
_entity_poly.type
_entity_poly.pdbx_seq_one_letter_code
_entity_poly.pdbx_strand_id
1 'polypeptide(L)'
;MYAYENIEMSLNYIEQHLSEKIETEKLAEIACLSTFYYQRLFKRLVKRSVQEYIKLRRLAMVIAELNNSEERILDIALKYGFSDHANFTRAFKEVYHITPDEYRKNVPMLNTFDKPELASRYIMIDENVPLIVGNIVLEIQRKTLRTREMYFGFEKTVNVTEQIPVGESTGIDVPGQLWREFHKKNTANRGYCF
;
A
#
# COMPACT_ATOMS: atom_id res chain seq x y z
N MET A 1 -11.63 -5.93 23.73
CA MET A 1 -11.43 -5.47 22.33
C MET A 1 -10.38 -4.38 22.37
N TYR A 2 -9.30 -4.55 21.64
CA TYR A 2 -8.20 -3.59 21.62
C TYR A 2 -8.54 -2.41 20.69
N ALA A 3 -7.97 -1.23 20.96
CA ALA A 3 -8.26 -0.01 20.18
C ALA A 3 -7.97 -0.14 18.68
N TYR A 4 -6.98 -0.97 18.31
CA TYR A 4 -6.66 -1.21 16.89
C TYR A 4 -7.71 -2.09 16.20
N GLU A 5 -8.38 -3.02 16.91
CA GLU A 5 -9.43 -3.88 16.34
C GLU A 5 -10.63 -3.05 15.87
N ASN A 6 -11.01 -2.03 16.64
CA ASN A 6 -12.10 -1.14 16.26
C ASN A 6 -11.78 -0.37 14.96
N ILE A 7 -10.52 0.08 14.81
CA ILE A 7 -10.08 0.74 13.57
C ILE A 7 -9.96 -0.27 12.42
N GLU A 8 -9.49 -1.49 12.68
CA GLU A 8 -9.42 -2.56 11.67
C GLU A 8 -10.80 -2.88 11.08
N MET A 9 -11.86 -2.91 11.91
CA MET A 9 -13.25 -3.09 11.43
C MET A 9 -13.64 -1.98 10.45
N SER A 10 -13.32 -0.72 10.76
CA SER A 10 -13.61 0.40 9.87
C SER A 10 -12.76 0.39 8.59
N LEU A 11 -11.50 -0.04 8.66
CA LEU A 11 -10.65 -0.24 7.48
C LEU A 11 -11.24 -1.30 6.55
N ASN A 12 -11.69 -2.44 7.10
CA ASN A 12 -12.33 -3.49 6.32
C ASN A 12 -13.60 -2.98 5.59
N TYR A 13 -14.40 -2.18 6.28
CA TYR A 13 -15.57 -1.56 5.66
C TYR A 13 -15.18 -0.61 4.53
N ILE A 14 -14.17 0.25 4.72
CA ILE A 14 -13.68 1.16 3.68
C ILE A 14 -13.25 0.36 2.43
N GLU A 15 -12.45 -0.69 2.60
CA GLU A 15 -11.96 -1.51 1.47
C GLU A 15 -13.09 -2.15 0.65
N GLN A 16 -14.19 -2.52 1.31
CA GLN A 16 -15.35 -3.11 0.64
C GLN A 16 -16.24 -2.08 -0.07
N HIS A 17 -16.11 -0.78 0.26
CA HIS A 17 -17.02 0.28 -0.21
C HIS A 17 -16.28 1.44 -0.91
N LEU A 18 -15.08 1.19 -1.46
CA LEU A 18 -14.25 2.24 -2.09
C LEU A 18 -14.94 2.93 -3.28
N SER A 19 -15.84 2.24 -3.97
CA SER A 19 -16.65 2.79 -5.07
C SER A 19 -17.88 3.59 -4.61
N GLU A 20 -18.17 3.59 -3.30
CA GLU A 20 -19.36 4.22 -2.75
C GLU A 20 -19.03 5.51 -1.98
N LYS A 21 -20.07 6.26 -1.61
CA LYS A 21 -19.91 7.37 -0.66
C LYS A 21 -19.68 6.84 0.73
N ILE A 22 -18.52 7.12 1.30
CA ILE A 22 -18.14 6.72 2.65
C ILE A 22 -18.26 7.94 3.58
N GLU A 23 -19.09 7.82 4.61
CA GLU A 23 -19.29 8.87 5.63
C GLU A 23 -18.49 8.54 6.89
N THR A 24 -17.83 9.55 7.45
CA THR A 24 -16.97 9.38 8.64
C THR A 24 -17.79 8.95 9.86
N GLU A 25 -19.03 9.43 9.95
CA GLU A 25 -19.99 9.09 11.00
C GLU A 25 -20.29 7.59 10.99
N LYS A 26 -20.49 7.02 9.80
CA LYS A 26 -20.71 5.57 9.63
C LYS A 26 -19.51 4.74 10.07
N LEU A 27 -18.31 5.20 9.74
CA LEU A 27 -17.08 4.54 10.16
C LEU A 27 -16.89 4.59 11.69
N ALA A 28 -17.25 5.70 12.31
CA ALA A 28 -17.22 5.85 13.76
C ALA A 28 -18.22 4.92 14.46
N GLU A 29 -19.42 4.76 13.90
CA GLU A 29 -20.41 3.79 14.40
C GLU A 29 -19.87 2.36 14.33
N ILE A 30 -19.29 1.96 13.18
CA ILE A 30 -18.69 0.62 13.00
C ILE A 30 -17.56 0.37 14.01
N ALA A 31 -16.77 1.40 14.29
CA ALA A 31 -15.72 1.34 15.29
C ALA A 31 -16.23 1.45 16.74
N CYS A 32 -17.54 1.62 16.97
CA CYS A 32 -18.15 1.86 18.28
C CYS A 32 -17.54 3.06 19.03
N LEU A 33 -17.22 4.15 18.29
CA LEU A 33 -16.57 5.35 18.81
C LEU A 33 -17.36 6.61 18.44
N SER A 34 -17.17 7.69 19.20
CA SER A 34 -17.62 9.01 18.73
C SER A 34 -16.78 9.45 17.52
N THR A 35 -17.38 10.20 16.59
CA THR A 35 -16.73 10.67 15.37
C THR A 35 -15.39 11.38 15.66
N PHE A 36 -15.37 12.24 16.69
CA PHE A 36 -14.16 12.96 17.10
C PHE A 36 -13.05 12.01 17.57
N TYR A 37 -13.38 11.06 18.45
CA TYR A 37 -12.41 10.10 18.97
C TYR A 37 -11.92 9.14 17.88
N TYR A 38 -12.85 8.69 17.02
CA TYR A 38 -12.53 7.86 15.85
C TYR A 38 -11.49 8.51 14.94
N GLN A 39 -11.70 9.76 14.53
CA GLN A 39 -10.74 10.46 13.65
C GLN A 39 -9.35 10.59 14.28
N ARG A 40 -9.27 10.88 15.57
CA ARG A 40 -7.99 10.97 16.29
C ARG A 40 -7.29 9.62 16.38
N LEU A 41 -8.04 8.56 16.74
CA LEU A 41 -7.51 7.22 16.87
C LEU A 41 -7.09 6.67 15.51
N PHE A 42 -7.91 6.84 14.48
CA PHE A 42 -7.60 6.47 13.10
C PHE A 42 -6.28 7.12 12.64
N LYS A 43 -6.16 8.45 12.76
CA LYS A 43 -4.94 9.16 12.38
C LYS A 43 -3.71 8.69 13.17
N ARG A 44 -3.88 8.36 14.45
CA ARG A 44 -2.78 7.85 15.28
C ARG A 44 -2.30 6.47 14.84
N LEU A 45 -3.21 5.56 14.49
CA LEU A 45 -2.90 4.17 14.14
C LEU A 45 -2.51 4.02 12.66
N VAL A 46 -3.27 4.65 11.77
CA VAL A 46 -3.09 4.56 10.31
C VAL A 46 -2.06 5.55 9.77
N LYS A 47 -1.68 6.58 10.56
CA LYS A 47 -0.76 7.68 10.20
C LYS A 47 -1.26 8.57 9.05
N ARG A 48 -2.53 8.46 8.69
CA ARG A 48 -3.24 9.27 7.69
C ARG A 48 -4.60 9.71 8.24
N SER A 49 -5.16 10.79 7.73
CA SER A 49 -6.56 11.10 8.00
C SER A 49 -7.48 10.11 7.27
N VAL A 50 -8.73 9.98 7.72
CA VAL A 50 -9.72 9.10 7.09
C VAL A 50 -9.90 9.41 5.60
N GLN A 51 -10.04 10.69 5.26
CA GLN A 51 -10.25 11.13 3.88
C GLN A 51 -9.01 10.92 3.00
N GLU A 52 -7.82 11.16 3.55
CA GLU A 52 -6.56 10.89 2.86
C GLU A 52 -6.38 9.39 2.59
N TYR A 53 -6.68 8.54 3.56
CA TYR A 53 -6.67 7.09 3.42
C TYR A 53 -7.59 6.65 2.28
N ILE A 54 -8.88 7.06 2.31
CA ILE A 54 -9.86 6.72 1.28
C ILE A 54 -9.37 7.19 -0.10
N LYS A 55 -8.86 8.42 -0.22
CA LYS A 55 -8.29 8.95 -1.48
C LYS A 55 -7.17 8.06 -2.00
N LEU A 56 -6.20 7.69 -1.16
CA LEU A 56 -5.05 6.88 -1.56
C LEU A 56 -5.45 5.46 -1.98
N ARG A 57 -6.39 4.84 -1.24
CA ARG A 57 -6.90 3.50 -1.58
C ARG A 57 -7.70 3.50 -2.88
N ARG A 58 -8.53 4.52 -3.12
CA ARG A 58 -9.23 4.71 -4.40
C ARG A 58 -8.26 4.84 -5.56
N LEU A 59 -7.20 5.63 -5.41
CA LEU A 59 -6.15 5.76 -6.43
C LEU A 59 -5.42 4.44 -6.69
N ALA A 60 -5.15 3.65 -5.66
CA ALA A 60 -4.55 2.32 -5.81
C ALA A 60 -5.47 1.37 -6.61
N MET A 61 -6.78 1.38 -6.33
CA MET A 61 -7.75 0.59 -7.09
C MET A 61 -7.88 1.04 -8.55
N VAL A 62 -7.85 2.35 -8.79
CA VAL A 62 -7.82 2.90 -10.17
C VAL A 62 -6.61 2.39 -10.93
N ILE A 63 -5.42 2.38 -10.33
CA ILE A 63 -4.20 1.83 -10.97
C ILE A 63 -4.39 0.37 -11.34
N ALA A 64 -4.91 -0.44 -10.42
CA ALA A 64 -5.16 -1.85 -10.67
C ALA A 64 -6.12 -2.06 -11.86
N GLU A 65 -7.16 -1.23 -11.96
CA GLU A 65 -8.14 -1.30 -13.05
C GLU A 65 -7.59 -0.77 -14.37
N LEU A 66 -6.81 0.31 -14.36
CA LEU A 66 -6.12 0.83 -15.55
C LEU A 66 -5.17 -0.18 -16.20
N ASN A 67 -4.61 -1.12 -15.40
CA ASN A 67 -3.74 -2.18 -15.90
C ASN A 67 -4.51 -3.35 -16.52
N ASN A 68 -5.75 -3.55 -16.12
CA ASN A 68 -6.54 -4.74 -16.46
C ASN A 68 -7.73 -4.45 -17.38
N SER A 69 -7.95 -3.20 -17.76
CA SER A 69 -9.15 -2.76 -18.49
C SER A 69 -8.80 -1.73 -19.56
N GLU A 70 -9.53 -1.81 -20.69
CA GLU A 70 -9.50 -0.83 -21.78
C GLU A 70 -10.54 0.29 -21.58
N GLU A 71 -11.21 0.33 -20.43
CA GLU A 71 -12.18 1.37 -20.10
C GLU A 71 -11.57 2.76 -20.12
N ARG A 72 -12.39 3.77 -20.39
CA ARG A 72 -11.90 5.15 -20.38
C ARG A 72 -11.48 5.57 -18.97
N ILE A 73 -10.37 6.28 -18.88
CA ILE A 73 -9.81 6.79 -17.62
C ILE A 73 -10.87 7.51 -16.78
N LEU A 74 -11.73 8.30 -17.45
CA LEU A 74 -12.81 9.03 -16.76
C LEU A 74 -13.84 8.07 -16.13
N ASP A 75 -14.24 7.03 -16.85
CA ASP A 75 -15.25 6.07 -16.36
C ASP A 75 -14.75 5.33 -15.12
N ILE A 76 -13.49 4.90 -15.15
CA ILE A 76 -12.82 4.30 -14.00
C ILE A 76 -12.75 5.30 -12.82
N ALA A 77 -12.36 6.55 -13.08
CA ALA A 77 -12.28 7.57 -12.04
C ALA A 77 -13.64 7.84 -11.37
N LEU A 78 -14.72 7.96 -12.17
CA LEU A 78 -16.08 8.15 -11.67
C LEU A 78 -16.55 6.95 -10.82
N LYS A 79 -16.23 5.73 -11.24
CA LYS A 79 -16.53 4.50 -10.48
C LYS A 79 -15.93 4.53 -9.06
N TYR A 80 -14.74 5.10 -8.90
CA TYR A 80 -14.10 5.24 -7.60
C TYR A 80 -14.36 6.59 -6.91
N GLY A 81 -15.45 7.28 -7.30
CA GLY A 81 -15.99 8.43 -6.60
C GLY A 81 -15.21 9.74 -6.78
N PHE A 82 -14.44 9.88 -7.85
CA PHE A 82 -13.92 11.17 -8.26
C PHE A 82 -15.01 11.94 -9.02
N SER A 83 -15.15 13.23 -8.74
CA SER A 83 -16.25 14.05 -9.28
C SER A 83 -16.14 14.30 -10.79
N ASP A 84 -14.91 14.39 -11.29
CA ASP A 84 -14.60 14.73 -12.67
C ASP A 84 -13.14 14.38 -13.02
N HIS A 85 -12.83 14.45 -14.32
CA HIS A 85 -11.49 14.17 -14.85
C HIS A 85 -10.41 15.09 -14.28
N ALA A 86 -10.70 16.37 -14.09
CA ALA A 86 -9.71 17.35 -13.63
C ALA A 86 -9.32 17.09 -12.15
N ASN A 87 -10.32 16.83 -11.31
CA ASN A 87 -10.11 16.48 -9.92
C ASN A 87 -9.31 15.17 -9.78
N PHE A 88 -9.69 14.14 -10.55
CA PHE A 88 -8.97 12.88 -10.59
C PHE A 88 -7.51 13.06 -11.04
N THR A 89 -7.29 13.73 -12.20
CA THR A 89 -5.95 13.94 -12.74
C THR A 89 -5.05 14.70 -11.77
N ARG A 90 -5.60 15.71 -11.07
CA ARG A 90 -4.87 16.44 -10.05
C ARG A 90 -4.48 15.55 -8.88
N ALA A 91 -5.43 14.78 -8.33
CA ALA A 91 -5.19 13.86 -7.22
C ALA A 91 -4.17 12.77 -7.60
N PHE A 92 -4.27 12.21 -8.79
CA PHE A 92 -3.35 11.20 -9.30
C PHE A 92 -1.92 11.76 -9.44
N LYS A 93 -1.79 12.95 -10.08
CA LYS A 93 -0.49 13.61 -10.26
C LYS A 93 0.13 14.05 -8.94
N GLU A 94 -0.67 14.51 -7.97
CA GLU A 94 -0.22 14.85 -6.63
C GLU A 94 0.45 13.65 -5.93
N VAL A 95 -0.11 12.46 -6.10
CA VAL A 95 0.33 11.24 -5.39
C VAL A 95 1.44 10.50 -6.15
N TYR A 96 1.33 10.38 -7.47
CA TYR A 96 2.25 9.56 -8.28
C TYR A 96 3.22 10.36 -9.14
N HIS A 97 3.10 11.69 -9.18
CA HIS A 97 3.95 12.64 -9.94
C HIS A 97 3.92 12.47 -11.46
N ILE A 98 2.99 11.66 -11.98
CA ILE A 98 2.68 11.47 -13.40
C ILE A 98 1.17 11.62 -13.63
N THR A 99 0.75 11.84 -14.87
CA THR A 99 -0.66 11.87 -15.21
C THR A 99 -1.22 10.47 -15.46
N PRO A 100 -2.55 10.25 -15.34
CA PRO A 100 -3.16 8.97 -15.69
C PRO A 100 -2.92 8.54 -17.14
N ASP A 101 -2.88 9.49 -18.08
CA ASP A 101 -2.59 9.23 -19.49
C ASP A 101 -1.14 8.79 -19.71
N GLU A 102 -0.19 9.45 -19.03
CA GLU A 102 1.22 9.03 -19.04
C GLU A 102 1.39 7.64 -18.44
N TYR A 103 0.66 7.36 -17.34
CA TYR A 103 0.66 6.04 -16.74
C TYR A 103 0.16 4.97 -17.71
N ARG A 104 -0.98 5.18 -18.36
CA ARG A 104 -1.55 4.22 -19.33
C ARG A 104 -0.63 3.95 -20.53
N LYS A 105 0.12 4.96 -20.98
CA LYS A 105 1.07 4.79 -22.08
C LYS A 105 2.33 4.01 -21.72
N ASN A 106 2.88 4.28 -20.54
CA ASN A 106 4.22 3.82 -20.17
C ASN A 106 4.19 2.69 -19.15
N VAL A 107 3.09 2.51 -18.43
CA VAL A 107 2.87 1.51 -17.36
C VAL A 107 4.09 1.38 -16.44
N PRO A 108 4.60 2.48 -15.86
CA PRO A 108 5.72 2.39 -14.93
C PRO A 108 5.28 1.64 -13.66
N MET A 109 6.23 1.01 -12.97
CA MET A 109 5.94 0.50 -11.63
C MET A 109 5.72 1.65 -10.68
N LEU A 110 4.56 1.64 -10.03
CA LEU A 110 4.21 2.61 -8.99
C LEU A 110 4.07 1.90 -7.64
N ASN A 111 4.56 2.55 -6.60
CA ASN A 111 4.18 2.22 -5.25
C ASN A 111 2.75 2.68 -5.02
N THR A 112 1.84 1.76 -4.77
CA THR A 112 0.48 2.03 -4.34
C THR A 112 0.40 2.02 -2.82
N PHE A 113 -0.51 2.82 -2.28
CA PHE A 113 -0.76 2.80 -0.84
C PHE A 113 -1.60 1.57 -0.50
N ASP A 114 -1.06 0.70 0.34
CA ASP A 114 -1.73 -0.53 0.75
C ASP A 114 -2.48 -0.37 2.08
N LYS A 115 -3.50 -1.22 2.28
CA LYS A 115 -4.18 -1.31 3.57
C LYS A 115 -3.18 -1.72 4.65
N PRO A 116 -2.99 -0.93 5.72
CA PRO A 116 -2.08 -1.30 6.78
C PRO A 116 -2.62 -2.46 7.63
N GLU A 117 -1.79 -3.43 7.91
CA GLU A 117 -2.09 -4.52 8.86
C GLU A 117 -1.81 -4.05 10.29
N LEU A 118 -2.84 -3.49 10.95
CA LEU A 118 -2.67 -2.90 12.29
C LEU A 118 -2.28 -3.94 13.35
N ALA A 119 -2.82 -5.16 13.25
CA ALA A 119 -2.49 -6.23 14.17
C ALA A 119 -0.99 -6.51 14.18
N SER A 120 -0.37 -6.63 13.01
CA SER A 120 1.08 -6.90 12.87
C SER A 120 1.95 -5.79 13.46
N ARG A 121 1.45 -4.56 13.56
CA ARG A 121 2.19 -3.41 14.10
C ARG A 121 2.15 -3.32 15.62
N TYR A 122 1.14 -3.90 16.25
CA TYR A 122 0.86 -3.74 17.68
C TYR A 122 0.93 -5.06 18.48
N ILE A 123 1.26 -6.16 17.81
CA ILE A 123 1.53 -7.44 18.45
C ILE A 123 3.05 -7.59 18.60
N MET A 124 3.50 -7.92 19.81
CA MET A 124 4.91 -8.27 20.05
C MET A 124 5.16 -9.67 19.46
N ILE A 125 6.24 -9.78 18.70
CA ILE A 125 6.66 -11.05 18.11
C ILE A 125 7.89 -11.53 18.89
N ASP A 126 7.78 -12.68 19.55
CA ASP A 126 8.87 -13.32 20.24
C ASP A 126 9.68 -14.23 19.29
N GLU A 127 10.98 -14.39 19.57
CA GLU A 127 11.86 -15.28 18.81
C GLU A 127 11.38 -16.73 18.93
N ASN A 128 11.29 -17.45 17.81
CA ASN A 128 10.79 -18.83 17.67
C ASN A 128 9.31 -19.05 18.06
N VAL A 129 8.54 -17.99 18.18
CA VAL A 129 7.08 -18.08 18.39
C VAL A 129 6.37 -17.63 17.11
N PRO A 130 5.69 -18.53 16.38
CA PRO A 130 4.99 -18.14 15.16
C PRO A 130 3.77 -17.27 15.50
N LEU A 131 3.67 -16.13 14.85
CA LEU A 131 2.50 -15.26 14.84
C LEU A 131 1.71 -15.48 13.54
N ILE A 132 0.44 -15.85 13.66
CA ILE A 132 -0.45 -16.03 12.52
C ILE A 132 -1.35 -14.80 12.40
N VAL A 133 -1.24 -14.07 11.29
CA VAL A 133 -2.07 -12.90 10.97
C VAL A 133 -2.73 -13.14 9.61
N GLY A 134 -4.03 -13.45 9.61
CA GLY A 134 -4.74 -13.87 8.42
C GLY A 134 -4.12 -15.13 7.80
N ASN A 135 -3.63 -15.02 6.57
CA ASN A 135 -2.96 -16.12 5.85
C ASN A 135 -1.42 -16.05 5.94
N ILE A 136 -0.89 -15.12 6.75
CA ILE A 136 0.55 -14.91 6.88
C ILE A 136 1.01 -15.52 8.20
N VAL A 137 2.07 -16.31 8.14
CA VAL A 137 2.80 -16.81 9.32
C VAL A 137 4.09 -16.03 9.40
N LEU A 138 4.27 -15.29 10.51
CA LEU A 138 5.49 -14.55 10.82
C LEU A 138 6.25 -15.30 11.91
N GLU A 139 7.51 -15.59 11.65
CA GLU A 139 8.40 -16.23 12.61
C GLU A 139 9.76 -15.53 12.62
N ILE A 140 10.26 -15.20 13.80
CA ILE A 140 11.60 -14.63 13.96
C ILE A 140 12.52 -15.74 14.42
N GLN A 141 13.53 -16.04 13.62
CA GLN A 141 14.55 -17.01 13.94
C GLN A 141 15.94 -16.35 13.93
N ARG A 142 16.75 -16.63 14.92
CA ARG A 142 18.15 -16.24 14.96
C ARG A 142 19.01 -17.33 14.35
N LYS A 143 19.73 -17.02 13.27
CA LYS A 143 20.66 -17.94 12.63
C LYS A 143 22.10 -17.43 12.79
N THR A 144 22.95 -18.26 13.36
CA THR A 144 24.39 -17.98 13.37
C THR A 144 25.03 -18.59 12.13
N LEU A 145 25.61 -17.73 11.30
CA LEU A 145 26.33 -18.18 10.09
C LEU A 145 27.67 -18.79 10.52
N ARG A 146 27.93 -20.03 10.09
CA ARG A 146 29.20 -20.74 10.35
C ARG A 146 30.24 -20.48 9.27
N THR A 147 29.82 -20.00 8.12
CA THR A 147 30.66 -19.70 6.96
C THR A 147 30.33 -18.31 6.43
N ARG A 148 31.31 -17.69 5.76
CA ARG A 148 31.12 -16.40 5.09
C ARG A 148 30.18 -16.58 3.88
N GLU A 149 29.07 -15.87 3.88
CA GLU A 149 28.18 -15.79 2.71
C GLU A 149 28.51 -14.54 1.90
N MET A 150 28.52 -14.66 0.57
CA MET A 150 28.70 -13.54 -0.35
C MET A 150 27.40 -13.30 -1.09
N TYR A 151 27.00 -12.02 -1.15
CA TYR A 151 25.78 -11.61 -1.83
C TYR A 151 26.15 -10.71 -3.01
N PHE A 152 25.50 -10.90 -4.13
CA PHE A 152 25.63 -10.09 -5.34
C PHE A 152 24.28 -9.44 -5.66
N GLY A 153 24.31 -8.20 -6.10
CA GLY A 153 23.09 -7.46 -6.40
C GLY A 153 23.32 -6.24 -7.25
N PHE A 154 22.25 -5.55 -7.57
CA PHE A 154 22.30 -4.23 -8.18
C PHE A 154 22.19 -3.16 -7.12
N GLU A 155 22.91 -2.07 -7.33
CA GLU A 155 22.87 -0.90 -6.48
C GLU A 155 22.35 0.29 -7.27
N LYS A 156 21.49 1.10 -6.65
CA LYS A 156 21.04 2.39 -7.18
C LYS A 156 20.84 3.37 -6.03
N THR A 157 21.46 4.51 -6.14
CA THR A 157 21.24 5.60 -5.19
C THR A 157 19.90 6.29 -5.49
N VAL A 158 19.05 6.43 -4.49
CA VAL A 158 17.79 7.17 -4.56
C VAL A 158 17.76 8.22 -3.46
N ASN A 159 17.19 9.41 -3.76
CA ASN A 159 16.95 10.41 -2.74
C ASN A 159 15.70 10.02 -1.96
N VAL A 160 15.89 9.73 -0.68
CA VAL A 160 14.79 9.47 0.25
C VAL A 160 14.67 10.67 1.17
N THR A 161 13.64 11.47 0.97
CA THR A 161 13.36 12.66 1.82
C THR A 161 12.78 12.28 3.18
N GLU A 162 12.14 11.12 3.28
CA GLU A 162 11.60 10.57 4.52
C GLU A 162 11.72 9.04 4.49
N GLN A 163 12.01 8.44 5.65
CA GLN A 163 11.94 6.99 5.80
C GLN A 163 10.47 6.56 5.92
N ILE A 164 9.84 6.29 4.79
CA ILE A 164 8.46 5.83 4.73
C ILE A 164 8.48 4.30 4.61
N PRO A 165 7.78 3.57 5.48
CA PRO A 165 7.68 2.12 5.39
C PRO A 165 7.14 1.65 4.05
N VAL A 166 7.54 0.45 3.61
CA VAL A 166 7.02 -0.20 2.39
C VAL A 166 5.50 -0.28 2.47
N GLY A 167 4.81 0.07 1.37
CA GLY A 167 3.34 0.15 1.32
C GLY A 167 2.76 1.49 1.79
N GLU A 168 3.54 2.37 2.42
CA GLU A 168 3.11 3.71 2.83
C GLU A 168 3.62 4.83 1.91
N SER A 169 4.60 4.55 1.06
CA SER A 169 5.10 5.47 0.05
C SER A 169 4.29 5.37 -1.24
N THR A 170 4.17 6.48 -1.93
CA THR A 170 3.55 6.55 -3.25
C THR A 170 4.53 7.15 -4.25
N GLY A 171 4.37 6.82 -5.53
CA GLY A 171 5.25 7.29 -6.60
C GLY A 171 5.87 6.13 -7.41
N ILE A 172 6.97 6.41 -8.10
CA ILE A 172 7.67 5.40 -8.91
C ILE A 172 8.36 4.39 -7.99
N ASP A 173 8.05 3.13 -8.16
CA ASP A 173 8.67 2.03 -7.42
C ASP A 173 10.08 1.70 -7.96
N VAL A 174 11.08 2.44 -7.49
CA VAL A 174 12.48 2.23 -7.88
C VAL A 174 13.03 0.89 -7.37
N PRO A 175 12.81 0.45 -6.12
CA PRO A 175 13.21 -0.87 -5.66
C PRO A 175 12.62 -2.01 -6.50
N GLY A 176 11.32 -1.96 -6.80
CA GLY A 176 10.67 -2.98 -7.63
C GLY A 176 11.19 -2.99 -9.07
N GLN A 177 11.53 -1.84 -9.65
CA GLN A 177 12.21 -1.77 -10.96
C GLN A 177 13.57 -2.47 -10.93
N LEU A 178 14.41 -2.20 -9.90
CA LEU A 178 15.71 -2.86 -9.72
C LEU A 178 15.56 -4.37 -9.56
N TRP A 179 14.58 -4.80 -8.78
CA TRP A 179 14.27 -6.22 -8.58
C TRP A 179 13.90 -6.90 -9.89
N ARG A 180 13.07 -6.27 -10.71
CA ARG A 180 12.69 -6.76 -12.03
C ARG A 180 13.89 -6.85 -12.98
N GLU A 181 14.78 -5.85 -12.99
CA GLU A 181 16.02 -5.87 -13.78
C GLU A 181 16.99 -6.98 -13.33
N PHE A 182 17.13 -7.16 -12.03
CA PHE A 182 17.92 -8.24 -11.44
C PHE A 182 17.46 -9.61 -11.92
N HIS A 183 16.15 -9.88 -11.83
CA HIS A 183 15.59 -11.16 -12.29
C HIS A 183 15.73 -11.36 -13.79
N LYS A 184 15.51 -10.34 -14.62
CA LYS A 184 15.70 -10.44 -16.07
C LYS A 184 17.13 -10.83 -16.46
N LYS A 185 18.13 -10.28 -15.77
CA LYS A 185 19.56 -10.60 -16.04
C LYS A 185 19.95 -11.96 -15.49
N ASN A 186 19.42 -12.37 -14.35
CA ASN A 186 19.73 -13.67 -13.76
C ASN A 186 19.05 -14.86 -14.48
N THR A 187 17.90 -14.67 -15.11
CA THR A 187 17.30 -15.71 -15.98
C THR A 187 18.09 -15.96 -17.24
N ALA A 188 18.92 -15.01 -17.70
CA ALA A 188 19.85 -15.21 -18.80
C ALA A 188 21.15 -15.95 -18.38
N ASN A 189 21.50 -15.94 -17.10
CA ASN A 189 22.66 -16.62 -16.51
C ASN A 189 22.19 -17.80 -15.63
N ARG A 190 21.62 -18.86 -16.22
CA ARG A 190 21.31 -20.13 -15.53
C ARG A 190 22.61 -20.86 -15.15
N GLY A 191 23.31 -20.40 -14.13
CA GLY A 191 24.54 -21.01 -13.66
C GLY A 191 24.76 -20.97 -12.15
N TYR A 192 23.92 -20.29 -11.39
CA TYR A 192 24.01 -20.25 -9.92
C TYR A 192 22.68 -20.65 -9.31
N CYS A 193 22.56 -21.95 -8.97
CA CYS A 193 21.54 -22.44 -8.06
C CYS A 193 21.91 -22.00 -6.63
N PHE A 194 20.95 -21.42 -5.92
CA PHE A 194 20.99 -21.30 -4.46
C PHE A 194 20.35 -22.52 -3.82
#